data_6b7d6d6800d3738a952df3531055f720
#
_entry.id   6b7d6d6800d3738a952df3531055f720
#
_cell.length_a   1.000
_cell.length_b   1.000
_cell.length_c   1.000
_cell.angle_alpha   90.00
_cell.angle_beta   90.00
_cell.angle_gamma   90.00
#
_symmetry.space_group_name_H-M   'P 1'
#
loop_
_entity.id
_entity.type
_entity.pdbx_description
1 polymer ?
#
loop_
_entity_poly.entity_id
_entity_poly.type
_entity_poly.pdbx_seq_one_letter_code
_entity_poly.pdbx_strand_id
1 'polypeptide(L)'
;MRFTKSAPLKGEITVPGDKSISHRAIMLGSLSEGTTAVTNFLEGADCLSTINCFCSMGIEISRTESEILIHGRGLHGLLAPASVLNVGNSGTTMRLLSGILAGQNFTTELTGDASIQKRPMARVITPLPFMGGSVESLRGNGCAPLCITGKHLKGIHYQSPVSSAQVKSCVLLAGLYAEGETTVTEPFLSRNHSELMLRSFGAEIFSEGTTVSIQPEPKLTGQKVVVPGDISSAAYFIAAALLIPGSELLIKNVGINPTRDGILKVCAQMNADIQVCLLYTSDAADDLTR
;
A
#
# COMPACT_ATOMS: atom_id res chain seq x y z
N MET A 1 32.70 14.68 -2.62
CA MET A 1 31.61 15.41 -3.28
C MET A 1 31.70 16.86 -2.77
N ARG A 2 31.71 17.86 -3.65
CA ARG A 2 31.83 19.27 -3.25
C ARG A 2 30.45 19.91 -3.41
N PHE A 3 29.89 20.41 -2.32
CA PHE A 3 28.63 21.14 -2.36
C PHE A 3 28.92 22.64 -2.53
N THR A 4 28.25 23.29 -3.46
CA THR A 4 28.29 24.74 -3.66
C THR A 4 26.97 25.34 -3.20
N LYS A 5 26.98 26.64 -2.85
CA LYS A 5 25.76 27.35 -2.50
C LYS A 5 24.80 27.32 -3.69
N SER A 6 23.57 26.85 -3.46
CA SER A 6 22.53 26.82 -4.48
C SER A 6 21.90 28.20 -4.67
N ALA A 7 21.44 28.49 -5.89
CA ALA A 7 20.53 29.59 -6.15
C ALA A 7 19.13 29.29 -5.55
N PRO A 8 18.30 30.33 -5.31
CA PRO A 8 16.91 30.13 -4.88
C PRO A 8 16.16 29.19 -5.81
N LEU A 9 15.39 28.26 -5.23
CA LEU A 9 14.53 27.37 -6.00
C LEU A 9 13.25 28.13 -6.36
N LYS A 10 12.93 28.20 -7.65
CA LYS A 10 11.71 28.88 -8.13
C LYS A 10 11.02 28.05 -9.20
N GLY A 11 9.69 28.05 -9.16
CA GLY A 11 8.86 27.43 -10.19
C GLY A 11 7.94 26.33 -9.65
N GLU A 12 7.53 25.47 -10.54
CA GLU A 12 6.56 24.41 -10.27
C GLU A 12 7.17 23.03 -10.53
N ILE A 13 6.86 22.09 -9.67
CA ILE A 13 7.27 20.69 -9.83
C ILE A 13 6.11 19.74 -9.50
N THR A 14 6.22 18.52 -9.99
CA THR A 14 5.49 17.35 -9.51
C THR A 14 6.49 16.36 -8.92
N VAL A 15 6.02 15.50 -8.02
CA VAL A 15 6.81 14.41 -7.45
C VAL A 15 6.26 13.07 -7.91
N PRO A 16 7.07 12.01 -7.88
CA PRO A 16 6.60 10.67 -8.22
C PRO A 16 5.38 10.26 -7.40
N GLY A 17 4.54 9.41 -7.97
CA GLY A 17 3.34 8.89 -7.33
C GLY A 17 3.62 8.20 -5.99
N ASP A 18 2.63 8.24 -5.07
CA ASP A 18 2.74 7.59 -3.75
C ASP A 18 2.93 6.08 -3.89
N LYS A 19 4.05 5.59 -3.31
CA LYS A 19 4.43 4.19 -3.36
C LYS A 19 3.37 3.28 -2.74
N SER A 20 2.82 3.68 -1.60
CA SER A 20 1.85 2.88 -0.84
C SER A 20 0.53 2.74 -1.56
N ILE A 21 0.07 3.80 -2.24
CA ILE A 21 -1.15 3.80 -3.05
C ILE A 21 -0.91 2.98 -4.32
N SER A 22 0.24 3.15 -4.99
CA SER A 22 0.61 2.38 -6.19
C SER A 22 0.58 0.86 -5.95
N HIS A 23 1.17 0.38 -4.84
CA HIS A 23 1.08 -1.05 -4.48
C HIS A 23 -0.36 -1.52 -4.33
N ARG A 24 -1.18 -0.75 -3.61
CA ARG A 24 -2.57 -1.11 -3.33
C ARG A 24 -3.45 -1.06 -4.55
N ALA A 25 -3.22 -0.13 -5.46
CA ALA A 25 -3.93 -0.05 -6.72
C ALA A 25 -3.76 -1.35 -7.53
N ILE A 26 -2.53 -1.89 -7.60
CA ILE A 26 -2.29 -3.19 -8.24
C ILE A 26 -3.02 -4.32 -7.49
N MET A 27 -2.88 -4.38 -6.16
CA MET A 27 -3.47 -5.46 -5.35
C MET A 27 -4.99 -5.45 -5.46
N LEU A 28 -5.63 -4.31 -5.18
CA LEU A 28 -7.09 -4.21 -5.18
C LEU A 28 -7.67 -4.29 -6.58
N GLY A 29 -7.02 -3.69 -7.59
CA GLY A 29 -7.41 -3.84 -8.98
C GLY A 29 -7.39 -5.30 -9.44
N SER A 30 -6.40 -6.08 -8.99
CA SER A 30 -6.29 -7.53 -9.30
C SER A 30 -7.40 -8.36 -8.66
N LEU A 31 -7.84 -7.97 -7.46
CA LEU A 31 -8.88 -8.65 -6.68
C LEU A 31 -10.29 -8.15 -7.01
N SER A 32 -10.44 -7.14 -7.85
CA SER A 32 -11.72 -6.59 -8.27
C SER A 32 -12.31 -7.35 -9.47
N GLU A 33 -13.59 -7.18 -9.68
CA GLU A 33 -14.23 -7.52 -10.96
C GLU A 33 -14.11 -6.33 -11.92
N GLY A 34 -13.82 -6.59 -13.19
CA GLY A 34 -13.67 -5.56 -14.23
C GLY A 34 -12.27 -4.97 -14.31
N THR A 35 -12.16 -3.77 -14.89
CA THR A 35 -10.86 -3.14 -15.18
C THR A 35 -10.61 -1.97 -14.25
N THR A 36 -9.43 -1.94 -13.64
CA THR A 36 -8.91 -0.79 -12.90
C THR A 36 -7.89 -0.05 -13.76
N ALA A 37 -8.09 1.27 -13.93
CA ALA A 37 -7.16 2.15 -14.62
C ALA A 37 -6.40 3.00 -13.60
N VAL A 38 -5.07 2.96 -13.64
CA VAL A 38 -4.20 3.66 -12.67
C VAL A 38 -3.32 4.66 -13.39
N THR A 39 -3.44 5.94 -13.06
CA THR A 39 -2.59 7.00 -13.60
C THR A 39 -1.62 7.52 -12.54
N ASN A 40 -0.51 8.13 -12.96
CA ASN A 40 0.59 8.61 -12.11
C ASN A 40 1.17 7.53 -11.18
N PHE A 41 1.17 6.28 -11.65
CA PHE A 41 1.72 5.14 -10.91
C PHE A 41 3.23 5.30 -10.67
N LEU A 42 3.70 4.90 -9.50
CA LEU A 42 5.14 4.86 -9.22
C LEU A 42 5.79 3.64 -9.88
N GLU A 43 6.54 3.83 -10.94
CA GLU A 43 7.31 2.78 -11.63
C GLU A 43 8.62 2.40 -10.92
N GLY A 44 8.63 2.41 -9.61
CA GLY A 44 9.77 1.96 -8.81
C GLY A 44 9.85 0.43 -8.74
N ALA A 45 11.04 -0.12 -8.55
CA ALA A 45 11.30 -1.56 -8.52
C ALA A 45 10.38 -2.33 -7.56
N ASP A 46 10.05 -1.73 -6.40
CA ASP A 46 9.14 -2.33 -5.42
C ASP A 46 7.73 -2.53 -6.01
N CYS A 47 7.19 -1.51 -6.69
CA CYS A 47 5.84 -1.55 -7.27
C CYS A 47 5.79 -2.47 -8.50
N LEU A 48 6.87 -2.49 -9.30
CA LEU A 48 7.02 -3.42 -10.43
C LEU A 48 7.07 -4.88 -9.94
N SER A 49 7.70 -5.15 -8.80
CA SER A 49 7.67 -6.49 -8.20
C SER A 49 6.24 -6.92 -7.82
N THR A 50 5.38 -5.98 -7.39
CA THR A 50 3.96 -6.29 -7.15
C THR A 50 3.26 -6.69 -8.44
N ILE A 51 3.44 -5.91 -9.52
CA ILE A 51 2.88 -6.24 -10.83
C ILE A 51 3.30 -7.66 -11.24
N ASN A 52 4.61 -7.96 -11.19
CA ASN A 52 5.14 -9.26 -11.59
C ASN A 52 4.55 -10.42 -10.78
N CYS A 53 4.35 -10.24 -9.46
CA CYS A 53 3.70 -11.26 -8.63
C CYS A 53 2.26 -11.53 -9.09
N PHE A 54 1.46 -10.49 -9.34
CA PHE A 54 0.08 -10.67 -9.79
C PHE A 54 -0.01 -11.22 -11.21
N CYS A 55 0.86 -10.80 -12.13
CA CYS A 55 0.97 -11.41 -13.46
C CYS A 55 1.30 -12.91 -13.38
N SER A 56 2.21 -13.32 -12.46
CA SER A 56 2.52 -14.73 -12.23
C SER A 56 1.35 -15.52 -11.66
N MET A 57 0.36 -14.86 -11.06
CA MET A 57 -0.89 -15.46 -10.58
C MET A 57 -2.06 -15.31 -11.57
N GLY A 58 -1.78 -15.02 -12.84
CA GLY A 58 -2.76 -15.01 -13.93
C GLY A 58 -3.53 -13.71 -14.11
N ILE A 59 -3.11 -12.61 -13.48
CA ILE A 59 -3.71 -11.30 -13.72
C ILE A 59 -3.09 -10.66 -14.96
N GLU A 60 -3.94 -10.23 -15.88
CA GLU A 60 -3.52 -9.45 -17.04
C GLU A 60 -3.35 -7.98 -16.63
N ILE A 61 -2.12 -7.47 -16.74
CA ILE A 61 -1.78 -6.08 -16.45
C ILE A 61 -1.06 -5.50 -17.66
N SER A 62 -1.69 -4.55 -18.34
CA SER A 62 -1.10 -3.82 -19.45
C SER A 62 -0.62 -2.44 -19.03
N ARG A 63 0.45 -1.96 -19.68
CA ARG A 63 1.08 -0.68 -19.38
C ARG A 63 1.16 0.15 -20.65
N THR A 64 0.67 1.37 -20.57
CA THR A 64 0.83 2.40 -21.61
C THR A 64 1.76 3.51 -21.09
N GLU A 65 2.02 4.54 -21.89
CA GLU A 65 2.82 5.71 -21.46
C GLU A 65 2.14 6.51 -20.33
N SER A 66 0.81 6.45 -20.21
CA SER A 66 0.04 7.31 -19.31
C SER A 66 -0.65 6.56 -18.17
N GLU A 67 -0.90 5.25 -18.33
CA GLU A 67 -1.69 4.50 -17.36
C GLU A 67 -1.33 3.00 -17.32
N ILE A 68 -1.73 2.36 -16.24
CA ILE A 68 -1.71 0.92 -16.06
C ILE A 68 -3.15 0.43 -16.02
N LEU A 69 -3.48 -0.55 -16.86
CA LEU A 69 -4.77 -1.23 -16.87
C LEU A 69 -4.62 -2.61 -16.24
N ILE A 70 -5.47 -2.90 -15.25
CA ILE A 70 -5.48 -4.14 -14.49
C ILE A 70 -6.82 -4.82 -14.73
N HIS A 71 -6.81 -5.98 -15.37
CA HIS A 71 -8.01 -6.79 -15.60
C HIS A 71 -8.19 -7.73 -14.41
N GLY A 72 -8.95 -7.27 -13.42
CA GLY A 72 -9.18 -8.00 -12.18
C GLY A 72 -10.03 -9.24 -12.39
N ARG A 73 -9.85 -10.24 -11.53
CA ARG A 73 -10.53 -11.55 -11.62
C ARG A 73 -11.34 -11.89 -10.37
N GLY A 74 -11.63 -10.89 -9.53
CA GLY A 74 -12.33 -11.09 -8.26
C GLY A 74 -11.43 -11.71 -7.18
N LEU A 75 -11.96 -11.82 -5.97
CA LEU A 75 -11.21 -12.29 -4.79
C LEU A 75 -10.60 -13.69 -4.99
N HIS A 76 -11.32 -14.59 -5.64
CA HIS A 76 -10.94 -15.99 -5.83
C HIS A 76 -10.38 -16.30 -7.23
N GLY A 77 -10.10 -15.28 -8.04
CA GLY A 77 -9.65 -15.45 -9.43
C GLY A 77 -8.14 -15.62 -9.60
N LEU A 78 -7.35 -15.58 -8.53
CA LEU A 78 -5.91 -15.80 -8.60
C LEU A 78 -5.59 -17.27 -8.86
N LEU A 79 -4.58 -17.52 -9.69
CA LEU A 79 -4.08 -18.85 -10.02
C LEU A 79 -2.81 -19.16 -9.24
N ALA A 80 -2.61 -20.45 -8.93
CA ALA A 80 -1.35 -20.90 -8.34
C ALA A 80 -0.18 -20.55 -9.27
N PRO A 81 0.84 -19.81 -8.80
CA PRO A 81 1.98 -19.45 -9.63
C PRO A 81 2.82 -20.69 -9.95
N ALA A 82 3.38 -20.76 -11.18
CA ALA A 82 4.24 -21.86 -11.61
C ALA A 82 5.63 -21.86 -10.92
N SER A 83 6.00 -20.76 -10.27
CA SER A 83 7.31 -20.59 -9.60
C SER A 83 7.17 -19.72 -8.37
N VAL A 84 8.24 -19.69 -7.56
CA VAL A 84 8.34 -18.82 -6.39
C VAL A 84 8.11 -17.36 -6.76
N LEU A 85 7.27 -16.67 -6.03
CA LEU A 85 6.99 -15.24 -6.23
C LEU A 85 8.16 -14.40 -5.70
N ASN A 86 8.78 -13.64 -6.59
CA ASN A 86 9.91 -12.77 -6.25
C ASN A 86 9.43 -11.33 -6.01
N VAL A 87 9.48 -10.89 -4.77
CA VAL A 87 9.07 -9.53 -4.38
C VAL A 87 10.22 -8.51 -4.46
N GLY A 88 11.38 -8.88 -4.98
CA GLY A 88 12.57 -8.02 -4.99
C GLY A 88 12.96 -7.57 -3.59
N ASN A 89 13.02 -6.25 -3.35
CA ASN A 89 13.28 -5.66 -2.03
C ASN A 89 11.98 -5.14 -1.36
N SER A 90 10.81 -5.45 -1.91
CA SER A 90 9.56 -4.86 -1.47
C SER A 90 9.01 -5.52 -0.20
N GLY A 91 9.25 -4.89 0.95
CA GLY A 91 8.61 -5.29 2.20
C GLY A 91 7.10 -5.07 2.22
N THR A 92 6.59 -4.16 1.39
CA THR A 92 5.15 -3.94 1.22
C THR A 92 4.52 -5.10 0.47
N THR A 93 5.07 -5.47 -0.68
CA THR A 93 4.60 -6.64 -1.45
C THR A 93 4.63 -7.89 -0.60
N MET A 94 5.77 -8.20 0.05
CA MET A 94 5.92 -9.37 0.90
C MET A 94 4.79 -9.48 1.95
N ARG A 95 4.56 -8.39 2.70
CA ARG A 95 3.64 -8.45 3.84
C ARG A 95 2.17 -8.39 3.45
N LEU A 96 1.80 -7.53 2.50
CA LEU A 96 0.41 -7.38 2.10
C LEU A 96 -0.06 -8.60 1.31
N LEU A 97 0.77 -9.07 0.38
CA LEU A 97 0.48 -10.25 -0.42
C LEU A 97 0.34 -11.51 0.46
N SER A 98 1.08 -11.61 1.57
CA SER A 98 0.90 -12.71 2.54
C SER A 98 -0.53 -12.81 3.07
N GLY A 99 -1.20 -11.67 3.33
CA GLY A 99 -2.59 -11.64 3.75
C GLY A 99 -3.54 -12.15 2.66
N ILE A 100 -3.33 -11.72 1.42
CA ILE A 100 -4.13 -12.16 0.26
C ILE A 100 -3.95 -13.67 0.02
N LEU A 101 -2.72 -14.15 0.04
CA LEU A 101 -2.37 -15.54 -0.24
C LEU A 101 -2.87 -16.51 0.84
N ALA A 102 -2.96 -16.05 2.09
CA ALA A 102 -3.47 -16.88 3.19
C ALA A 102 -4.92 -17.32 2.99
N GLY A 103 -5.72 -16.55 2.23
CA GLY A 103 -7.12 -16.87 1.89
C GLY A 103 -7.31 -17.59 0.54
N GLN A 104 -6.24 -17.89 -0.20
CA GLN A 104 -6.35 -18.61 -1.48
C GLN A 104 -6.48 -20.13 -1.26
N ASN A 105 -6.70 -20.88 -2.35
CA ASN A 105 -6.87 -22.34 -2.33
C ASN A 105 -5.61 -23.10 -2.78
N PHE A 106 -4.43 -22.46 -2.74
CA PHE A 106 -3.16 -23.05 -3.17
C PHE A 106 -2.03 -22.69 -2.19
N THR A 107 -0.91 -23.39 -2.34
CA THR A 107 0.34 -23.10 -1.61
C THR A 107 1.30 -22.38 -2.54
N THR A 108 2.01 -21.38 -2.01
CA THR A 108 3.02 -20.65 -2.76
C THR A 108 4.16 -20.18 -1.86
N GLU A 109 5.31 -19.90 -2.48
CA GLU A 109 6.47 -19.35 -1.79
C GLU A 109 6.71 -17.91 -2.20
N LEU A 110 7.07 -17.08 -1.23
CA LEU A 110 7.51 -15.70 -1.42
C LEU A 110 9.00 -15.57 -1.08
N THR A 111 9.77 -15.01 -2.00
CA THR A 111 11.18 -14.66 -1.78
C THR A 111 11.51 -13.29 -2.36
N GLY A 112 12.75 -12.88 -2.25
CA GLY A 112 13.28 -11.65 -2.86
C GLY A 112 14.79 -11.56 -2.71
N ASP A 113 15.33 -10.34 -2.78
CA ASP A 113 16.77 -10.12 -2.72
C ASP A 113 17.38 -10.40 -1.33
N ALA A 114 18.70 -10.31 -1.25
CA ALA A 114 19.43 -10.54 0.00
C ALA A 114 19.05 -9.58 1.14
N SER A 115 18.51 -8.40 0.84
CA SER A 115 18.07 -7.44 1.83
C SER A 115 16.74 -7.84 2.44
N ILE A 116 15.72 -8.19 1.62
CA ILE A 116 14.40 -8.60 2.12
C ILE A 116 14.50 -9.91 2.90
N GLN A 117 15.41 -10.82 2.51
CA GLN A 117 15.65 -12.09 3.20
C GLN A 117 16.28 -11.95 4.60
N LYS A 118 16.69 -10.75 4.99
CA LYS A 118 17.19 -10.43 6.34
C LYS A 118 16.15 -9.69 7.18
N ARG A 119 15.02 -9.26 6.59
CA ARG A 119 14.01 -8.50 7.32
C ARG A 119 13.07 -9.43 8.09
N PRO A 120 12.82 -9.17 9.39
CA PRO A 120 11.88 -9.94 10.18
C PRO A 120 10.46 -9.88 9.59
N MET A 121 9.82 -11.05 9.47
CA MET A 121 8.46 -11.21 8.96
C MET A 121 7.46 -11.62 10.06
N ALA A 122 7.86 -11.54 11.34
CA ALA A 122 6.97 -11.78 12.48
C ALA A 122 5.66 -10.97 12.40
N ARG A 123 5.71 -9.77 11.79
CA ARG A 123 4.54 -8.92 11.58
C ARG A 123 3.40 -9.56 10.77
N VAL A 124 3.68 -10.59 9.99
CA VAL A 124 2.67 -11.34 9.22
C VAL A 124 2.61 -12.80 9.66
N ILE A 125 3.73 -13.39 10.06
CA ILE A 125 3.78 -14.77 10.57
C ILE A 125 2.98 -14.91 11.87
N THR A 126 2.94 -13.86 12.71
CA THR A 126 2.22 -13.91 14.00
C THR A 126 0.68 -13.80 13.85
N PRO A 127 0.12 -12.77 13.13
CA PRO A 127 -1.34 -12.60 13.11
C PRO A 127 -2.08 -13.61 12.24
N LEU A 128 -1.52 -14.06 11.12
CA LEU A 128 -2.25 -14.91 10.18
C LEU A 128 -2.64 -16.29 10.74
N PRO A 129 -1.83 -16.98 11.57
CA PRO A 129 -2.24 -18.20 12.25
C PRO A 129 -3.44 -18.03 13.19
N PHE A 130 -3.65 -16.86 13.81
CA PHE A 130 -4.86 -16.61 14.62
C PHE A 130 -6.14 -16.65 13.77
N MET A 131 -6.04 -16.33 12.49
CA MET A 131 -7.13 -16.47 11.52
C MET A 131 -7.24 -17.88 10.95
N GLY A 132 -6.36 -18.82 11.34
CA GLY A 132 -6.28 -20.17 10.77
C GLY A 132 -5.36 -20.28 9.55
N GLY A 133 -4.69 -19.22 9.14
CA GLY A 133 -3.73 -19.18 8.04
C GLY A 133 -2.45 -19.97 8.36
N SER A 134 -1.73 -20.42 7.32
CA SER A 134 -0.44 -21.08 7.45
C SER A 134 0.63 -20.27 6.74
N VAL A 135 1.54 -19.68 7.52
CA VAL A 135 2.68 -18.90 7.02
C VAL A 135 3.93 -19.34 7.76
N GLU A 136 4.89 -19.87 7.03
CA GLU A 136 6.10 -20.45 7.57
C GLU A 136 7.35 -19.81 6.97
N SER A 137 8.35 -19.51 7.81
CA SER A 137 9.69 -19.17 7.36
C SER A 137 10.43 -20.44 7.01
N LEU A 138 10.77 -20.66 5.74
CA LEU A 138 11.42 -21.90 5.28
C LEU A 138 12.81 -22.12 5.88
N ARG A 139 13.45 -21.05 6.38
CA ARG A 139 14.74 -21.12 7.07
C ARG A 139 14.61 -21.20 8.59
N GLY A 140 13.39 -21.18 9.13
CA GLY A 140 13.14 -21.21 10.57
C GLY A 140 13.62 -20.00 11.35
N ASN A 141 14.06 -18.94 10.67
CA ASN A 141 14.63 -17.71 11.27
C ASN A 141 13.66 -16.53 11.31
N GLY A 142 12.39 -16.76 10.96
CA GLY A 142 11.36 -15.70 10.92
C GLY A 142 11.52 -14.68 9.80
N CYS A 143 12.36 -14.96 8.79
CA CYS A 143 12.58 -14.14 7.59
C CYS A 143 12.15 -14.89 6.33
N ALA A 144 12.19 -14.22 5.19
CA ALA A 144 11.96 -14.85 3.88
C ALA A 144 13.10 -15.87 3.53
N PRO A 145 12.85 -16.91 2.71
CA PRO A 145 11.59 -17.21 2.01
C PRO A 145 10.47 -17.63 2.95
N LEU A 146 9.23 -17.25 2.58
CA LEU A 146 8.02 -17.66 3.28
C LEU A 146 7.25 -18.66 2.43
N CYS A 147 6.77 -19.74 3.05
CA CYS A 147 5.77 -20.63 2.47
C CYS A 147 4.40 -20.24 3.03
N ILE A 148 3.43 -19.99 2.15
CA ILE A 148 2.07 -19.64 2.53
C ILE A 148 1.13 -20.68 1.93
N THR A 149 0.42 -21.39 2.79
CA THR A 149 -0.63 -22.31 2.40
C THR A 149 -1.98 -21.66 2.64
N GLY A 150 -2.71 -21.43 1.57
CA GLY A 150 -4.05 -20.87 1.62
C GLY A 150 -4.99 -21.83 2.34
N LYS A 151 -5.85 -21.26 3.19
CA LYS A 151 -6.80 -22.00 4.03
C LYS A 151 -8.09 -21.22 4.18
N HIS A 152 -9.10 -21.91 4.66
CA HIS A 152 -10.32 -21.27 5.13
C HIS A 152 -10.00 -20.45 6.39
N LEU A 153 -10.12 -19.12 6.27
CA LEU A 153 -9.81 -18.19 7.35
C LEU A 153 -11.04 -17.89 8.18
N LYS A 154 -10.82 -17.52 9.44
CA LYS A 154 -11.85 -17.02 10.37
C LYS A 154 -11.59 -15.57 10.69
N GLY A 155 -12.66 -14.77 10.78
CA GLY A 155 -12.60 -13.41 11.28
C GLY A 155 -12.11 -13.39 12.73
N ILE A 156 -11.31 -12.38 13.06
CA ILE A 156 -10.75 -12.21 14.41
C ILE A 156 -10.78 -10.73 14.81
N HIS A 157 -10.71 -10.50 16.12
CA HIS A 157 -10.30 -9.20 16.64
C HIS A 157 -8.80 -9.26 16.99
N TYR A 158 -7.97 -8.69 16.12
CA TYR A 158 -6.53 -8.63 16.33
C TYR A 158 -6.12 -7.34 17.02
N GLN A 159 -5.63 -7.44 18.24
CA GLN A 159 -4.99 -6.35 18.95
C GLN A 159 -3.51 -6.31 18.57
N SER A 160 -3.14 -5.35 17.73
CA SER A 160 -1.76 -5.21 17.27
C SER A 160 -0.89 -4.65 18.39
N PRO A 161 0.25 -5.29 18.73
CA PRO A 161 1.17 -4.76 19.74
C PRO A 161 1.91 -3.51 19.30
N VAL A 162 1.83 -3.17 18.02
CA VAL A 162 2.52 -2.02 17.41
C VAL A 162 1.64 -1.32 16.38
N SER A 163 1.82 -0.02 16.25
CA SER A 163 1.17 0.74 15.16
C SER A 163 1.90 0.46 13.85
N SER A 164 1.28 -0.30 12.97
CA SER A 164 1.89 -0.70 11.70
C SER A 164 0.86 -0.85 10.59
N ALA A 165 0.82 0.10 9.67
CA ALA A 165 -0.05 0.02 8.50
C ALA A 165 0.15 -1.28 7.67
N GLN A 166 1.33 -1.90 7.70
CA GLN A 166 1.57 -3.16 6.98
C GLN A 166 0.94 -4.36 7.69
N VAL A 167 0.99 -4.39 9.03
CA VAL A 167 0.30 -5.44 9.82
C VAL A 167 -1.20 -5.32 9.63
N LYS A 168 -1.74 -4.12 9.89
CA LYS A 168 -3.15 -3.81 9.70
C LYS A 168 -3.62 -4.19 8.29
N SER A 169 -2.93 -3.72 7.25
CA SER A 169 -3.27 -4.05 5.87
C SER A 169 -3.24 -5.55 5.58
N CYS A 170 -2.25 -6.28 6.09
CA CYS A 170 -2.15 -7.72 5.91
C CYS A 170 -3.35 -8.45 6.51
N VAL A 171 -3.74 -8.11 7.75
CA VAL A 171 -4.87 -8.74 8.44
C VAL A 171 -6.21 -8.36 7.79
N LEU A 172 -6.39 -7.09 7.37
CA LEU A 172 -7.59 -6.67 6.65
C LEU A 172 -7.73 -7.35 5.28
N LEU A 173 -6.61 -7.51 4.54
CA LEU A 173 -6.61 -8.21 3.25
C LEU A 173 -6.88 -9.72 3.41
N ALA A 174 -6.41 -10.34 4.49
CA ALA A 174 -6.80 -11.71 4.85
C ALA A 174 -8.27 -11.78 5.27
N GLY A 175 -8.77 -10.75 5.95
CA GLY A 175 -10.18 -10.61 6.36
C GLY A 175 -11.17 -10.59 5.20
N LEU A 176 -10.74 -10.21 3.99
CA LEU A 176 -11.58 -10.30 2.79
C LEU A 176 -12.05 -11.73 2.49
N TYR A 177 -11.31 -12.74 2.94
CA TYR A 177 -11.55 -14.17 2.70
C TYR A 177 -12.03 -14.92 3.95
N ALA A 178 -12.23 -14.22 5.06
CA ALA A 178 -12.53 -14.86 6.34
C ALA A 178 -14.02 -15.20 6.46
N GLU A 179 -14.31 -16.17 7.32
CA GLU A 179 -15.67 -16.38 7.82
C GLU A 179 -15.90 -15.44 9.01
N GLY A 180 -16.76 -14.44 8.82
CA GLY A 180 -17.07 -13.42 9.81
C GLY A 180 -16.17 -12.17 9.75
N GLU A 181 -16.57 -11.15 10.49
CA GLU A 181 -15.89 -9.85 10.53
C GLU A 181 -14.46 -9.97 11.07
N THR A 182 -13.55 -9.22 10.46
CA THR A 182 -12.17 -9.08 10.95
C THR A 182 -11.94 -7.65 11.44
N THR A 183 -11.47 -7.53 12.68
CA THR A 183 -11.18 -6.24 13.33
C THR A 183 -9.71 -6.15 13.72
N VAL A 184 -9.12 -4.98 13.52
CA VAL A 184 -7.76 -4.65 13.96
C VAL A 184 -7.78 -3.41 14.81
N THR A 185 -7.23 -3.49 16.03
CA THR A 185 -7.00 -2.34 16.91
C THR A 185 -5.51 -2.09 17.06
N GLU A 186 -5.08 -0.86 16.85
CA GLU A 186 -3.69 -0.42 16.98
C GLU A 186 -3.51 0.46 18.23
N PRO A 187 -2.31 0.51 18.86
CA PRO A 187 -2.06 1.43 19.99
C PRO A 187 -2.16 2.91 19.59
N PHE A 188 -1.74 3.24 18.36
CA PHE A 188 -1.84 4.58 17.78
C PHE A 188 -2.25 4.44 16.30
N LEU A 189 -2.93 5.45 15.77
CA LEU A 189 -3.38 5.45 14.38
C LEU A 189 -2.18 5.38 13.42
N SER A 190 -2.12 4.34 12.61
CA SER A 190 -1.20 4.21 11.48
C SER A 190 -1.86 4.68 10.18
N ARG A 191 -1.11 4.67 9.06
CA ARG A 191 -1.63 5.02 7.73
C ARG A 191 -2.90 4.26 7.39
N ASN A 192 -3.88 4.96 6.81
CA ASN A 192 -5.21 4.44 6.48
C ASN A 192 -5.47 4.24 4.98
N HIS A 193 -4.43 4.18 4.14
CA HIS A 193 -4.61 4.00 2.70
C HIS A 193 -5.35 2.71 2.33
N SER A 194 -5.16 1.61 3.10
CA SER A 194 -5.90 0.38 2.83
C SER A 194 -7.39 0.54 3.08
N GLU A 195 -7.75 1.20 4.17
CA GLU A 195 -9.13 1.45 4.55
C GLU A 195 -9.85 2.32 3.50
N LEU A 196 -9.22 3.44 3.12
CA LEU A 196 -9.77 4.35 2.11
C LEU A 196 -9.94 3.65 0.76
N MET A 197 -8.89 2.95 0.30
CA MET A 197 -8.93 2.28 -1.00
C MET A 197 -9.87 1.08 -1.00
N LEU A 198 -9.90 0.25 0.05
CA LEU A 198 -10.85 -0.85 0.16
C LEU A 198 -12.29 -0.35 0.08
N ARG A 199 -12.61 0.76 0.80
CA ARG A 199 -13.94 1.39 0.73
C ARG A 199 -14.26 1.87 -0.68
N SER A 200 -13.31 2.54 -1.35
CA SER A 200 -13.53 3.05 -2.70
C SER A 200 -13.71 1.92 -3.73
N PHE A 201 -13.13 0.74 -3.49
CA PHE A 201 -13.33 -0.45 -4.32
C PHE A 201 -14.60 -1.24 -3.99
N GLY A 202 -15.37 -0.84 -2.96
CA GLY A 202 -16.66 -1.42 -2.61
C GLY A 202 -16.64 -2.35 -1.39
N ALA A 203 -15.56 -2.41 -0.62
CA ALA A 203 -15.55 -3.17 0.61
C ALA A 203 -16.31 -2.44 1.74
N GLU A 204 -17.05 -3.20 2.52
CA GLU A 204 -17.66 -2.72 3.75
C GLU A 204 -16.62 -2.67 4.87
N ILE A 205 -16.09 -1.47 5.11
CA ILE A 205 -15.02 -1.22 6.08
C ILE A 205 -15.38 -0.03 6.96
N PHE A 206 -15.22 -0.21 8.26
CA PHE A 206 -15.53 0.79 9.28
C PHE A 206 -14.26 1.12 10.07
N SER A 207 -14.11 2.40 10.40
CA SER A 207 -12.95 2.88 11.15
C SER A 207 -13.43 3.80 12.26
N GLU A 208 -13.04 3.49 13.50
CA GLU A 208 -13.34 4.32 14.68
C GLU A 208 -12.09 4.41 15.57
N GLY A 209 -11.56 5.62 15.74
CA GLY A 209 -10.33 5.84 16.48
C GLY A 209 -9.17 5.04 15.92
N THR A 210 -8.61 4.10 16.68
CA THR A 210 -7.51 3.21 16.28
C THR A 210 -7.98 1.82 15.87
N THR A 211 -9.29 1.61 15.78
CA THR A 211 -9.90 0.32 15.42
C THR A 211 -10.49 0.38 14.01
N VAL A 212 -10.27 -0.67 13.26
CA VAL A 212 -10.80 -0.85 11.90
C VAL A 212 -11.40 -2.24 11.79
N SER A 213 -12.61 -2.35 11.27
CA SER A 213 -13.25 -3.63 10.95
C SER A 213 -13.59 -3.73 9.45
N ILE A 214 -13.58 -4.94 8.93
CA ILE A 214 -13.92 -5.25 7.54
C ILE A 214 -14.85 -6.46 7.49
N GLN A 215 -15.88 -6.35 6.64
CA GLN A 215 -16.77 -7.47 6.34
C GLN A 215 -16.14 -8.37 5.27
N PRO A 216 -16.31 -9.69 5.36
CA PRO A 216 -15.75 -10.64 4.41
C PRO A 216 -16.50 -10.64 3.07
N GLU A 217 -15.87 -11.24 2.07
CA GLU A 217 -16.43 -11.51 0.73
C GLU A 217 -17.08 -10.31 0.03
N PRO A 218 -16.46 -9.09 0.09
CA PRO A 218 -17.02 -7.95 -0.61
C PRO A 218 -16.93 -8.16 -2.12
N LYS A 219 -17.90 -7.61 -2.84
CA LYS A 219 -17.82 -7.50 -4.29
C LYS A 219 -16.98 -6.27 -4.66
N LEU A 220 -15.67 -6.45 -4.79
CA LEU A 220 -14.79 -5.37 -5.25
C LEU A 220 -14.99 -5.10 -6.74
N THR A 221 -15.03 -3.83 -7.13
CA THR A 221 -15.22 -3.39 -8.51
C THR A 221 -14.03 -2.55 -8.98
N GLY A 222 -13.66 -2.73 -10.26
CA GLY A 222 -12.59 -1.97 -10.89
C GLY A 222 -12.81 -0.46 -10.80
N GLN A 223 -11.75 0.29 -10.55
CA GLN A 223 -11.80 1.73 -10.27
C GLN A 223 -10.85 2.52 -11.16
N LYS A 224 -11.12 3.83 -11.26
CA LYS A 224 -10.18 4.79 -11.81
C LYS A 224 -9.36 5.36 -10.65
N VAL A 225 -8.07 5.04 -10.59
CA VAL A 225 -7.18 5.47 -9.51
C VAL A 225 -6.18 6.48 -10.02
N VAL A 226 -6.28 7.71 -9.54
CA VAL A 226 -5.25 8.75 -9.78
C VAL A 226 -4.33 8.74 -8.57
N VAL A 227 -3.09 8.26 -8.73
CA VAL A 227 -2.12 8.20 -7.63
C VAL A 227 -1.60 9.62 -7.36
N PRO A 228 -1.79 10.19 -6.16
CA PRO A 228 -1.20 11.50 -5.84
C PRO A 228 0.31 11.41 -5.71
N GLY A 229 1.00 12.53 -5.80
CA GLY A 229 2.43 12.62 -5.51
C GLY A 229 2.75 12.20 -4.06
N ASP A 230 3.85 11.48 -3.86
CA ASP A 230 4.25 10.99 -2.54
C ASP A 230 4.78 12.14 -1.68
N ILE A 231 4.10 12.42 -0.56
CA ILE A 231 4.51 13.44 0.43
C ILE A 231 5.94 13.18 0.96
N SER A 232 6.38 11.92 1.01
CA SER A 232 7.76 11.58 1.41
C SER A 232 8.79 12.04 0.39
N SER A 233 8.45 12.00 -0.89
CA SER A 233 9.27 12.57 -1.97
C SER A 233 9.21 14.09 -1.96
N ALA A 234 8.02 14.66 -1.75
CA ALA A 234 7.83 16.11 -1.64
C ALA A 234 8.62 16.70 -0.46
N ALA A 235 8.78 15.97 0.64
CA ALA A 235 9.49 16.43 1.84
C ALA A 235 10.91 16.91 1.57
N TYR A 236 11.62 16.32 0.61
CA TYR A 236 12.96 16.75 0.22
C TYR A 236 12.94 18.15 -0.43
N PHE A 237 11.95 18.40 -1.28
CA PHE A 237 11.79 19.70 -1.96
C PHE A 237 11.24 20.76 -1.01
N ILE A 238 10.33 20.39 -0.10
CA ILE A 238 9.85 21.26 0.98
C ILE A 238 11.04 21.72 1.82
N ALA A 239 11.85 20.79 2.33
CA ALA A 239 13.02 21.10 3.11
C ALA A 239 14.04 21.96 2.34
N ALA A 240 14.29 21.64 1.06
CA ALA A 240 15.21 22.42 0.23
C ALA A 240 14.72 23.86 0.03
N ALA A 241 13.43 24.06 -0.26
CA ALA A 241 12.86 25.39 -0.44
C ALA A 241 12.91 26.23 0.85
N LEU A 242 12.66 25.62 2.00
CA LEU A 242 12.72 26.29 3.29
C LEU A 242 14.15 26.64 3.73
N LEU A 243 15.15 25.84 3.34
CA LEU A 243 16.56 26.06 3.72
C LEU A 243 17.28 27.06 2.80
N ILE A 244 16.79 27.30 1.57
CA ILE A 244 17.45 28.17 0.60
C ILE A 244 16.68 29.51 0.54
N PRO A 245 17.25 30.61 1.07
CA PRO A 245 16.59 31.91 1.11
C PRO A 245 16.16 32.41 -0.28
N GLY A 246 14.95 32.97 -0.36
CA GLY A 246 14.37 33.51 -1.60
C GLY A 246 13.79 32.45 -2.54
N SER A 247 13.68 31.20 -2.07
CA SER A 247 12.99 30.12 -2.80
C SER A 247 11.48 30.32 -2.76
N GLU A 248 10.83 30.00 -3.89
CA GLU A 248 9.38 30.02 -4.06
C GLU A 248 9.01 28.83 -4.96
N LEU A 249 8.53 27.74 -4.37
CA LEU A 249 8.34 26.46 -5.04
C LEU A 249 6.90 25.98 -4.87
N LEU A 250 6.20 25.77 -5.98
CA LEU A 250 4.90 25.11 -6.01
C LEU A 250 5.08 23.61 -6.29
N ILE A 251 4.66 22.77 -5.37
CA ILE A 251 4.67 21.31 -5.53
C ILE A 251 3.23 20.86 -5.76
N LYS A 252 2.93 20.37 -6.97
CA LYS A 252 1.56 20.07 -7.39
C LYS A 252 1.16 18.63 -7.13
N ASN A 253 -0.16 18.44 -6.89
CA ASN A 253 -0.82 17.12 -6.77
C ASN A 253 -0.20 16.21 -5.73
N VAL A 254 0.24 16.71 -4.60
CA VAL A 254 0.81 15.93 -3.50
C VAL A 254 -0.31 15.42 -2.59
N GLY A 255 -0.26 14.14 -2.25
CA GLY A 255 -1.17 13.56 -1.26
C GLY A 255 -0.91 14.12 0.14
N ILE A 256 -1.95 14.69 0.75
CA ILE A 256 -1.90 15.31 2.09
C ILE A 256 -2.72 14.54 3.12
N ASN A 257 -2.82 13.22 2.96
CA ASN A 257 -3.53 12.37 3.93
C ASN A 257 -3.12 12.71 5.36
N PRO A 258 -4.09 12.98 6.30
CA PRO A 258 -3.80 13.39 7.68
C PRO A 258 -2.95 12.40 8.48
N THR A 259 -2.88 11.13 8.04
CA THR A 259 -2.00 10.12 8.65
C THR A 259 -0.57 10.16 8.09
N ARG A 260 -0.26 11.06 7.14
CA ARG A 260 1.01 11.20 6.45
C ARG A 260 1.60 12.61 6.44
N ASP A 261 0.82 13.62 6.80
CA ASP A 261 1.16 15.04 6.71
C ASP A 261 2.10 15.55 7.82
N GLY A 262 2.72 14.66 8.57
CA GLY A 262 3.59 15.01 9.71
C GLY A 262 4.68 16.03 9.37
N ILE A 263 5.25 16.00 8.16
CA ILE A 263 6.23 16.99 7.71
C ILE A 263 5.63 18.40 7.69
N LEU A 264 4.38 18.55 7.23
CA LEU A 264 3.70 19.86 7.19
C LEU A 264 3.46 20.39 8.61
N LYS A 265 3.03 19.51 9.52
CA LYS A 265 2.81 19.85 10.94
C LYS A 265 4.11 20.28 11.63
N VAL A 266 5.19 19.56 11.39
CA VAL A 266 6.53 19.92 11.96
C VAL A 266 7.00 21.25 11.39
N CYS A 267 6.92 21.46 10.08
CA CYS A 267 7.30 22.72 9.46
C CYS A 267 6.48 23.90 9.98
N ALA A 268 5.15 23.71 10.16
CA ALA A 268 4.28 24.74 10.75
C ALA A 268 4.72 25.10 12.18
N GLN A 269 5.09 24.11 13.02
CA GLN A 269 5.62 24.37 14.37
C GLN A 269 6.98 25.08 14.35
N MET A 270 7.72 24.96 13.25
CA MET A 270 8.98 25.69 13.03
C MET A 270 8.77 27.09 12.40
N ASN A 271 7.52 27.57 12.30
CA ASN A 271 7.12 28.82 11.66
C ASN A 271 7.55 28.89 10.18
N ALA A 272 7.52 27.78 9.47
CA ALA A 272 7.79 27.73 8.04
C ALA A 272 6.64 28.39 7.24
N ASP A 273 6.98 29.17 6.23
CA ASP A 273 6.00 29.73 5.29
C ASP A 273 5.60 28.67 4.25
N ILE A 274 4.57 27.88 4.57
CA ILE A 274 3.98 26.86 3.72
C ILE A 274 2.49 27.10 3.60
N GLN A 275 2.02 27.19 2.36
CA GLN A 275 0.60 27.27 2.05
C GLN A 275 0.14 25.97 1.43
N VAL A 276 -0.96 25.42 1.93
CA VAL A 276 -1.62 24.24 1.38
C VAL A 276 -2.89 24.70 0.68
N CYS A 277 -2.90 24.59 -0.66
CA CYS A 277 -4.06 24.90 -1.48
C CYS A 277 -4.76 23.61 -1.90
N LEU A 278 -6.02 23.44 -1.50
CA LEU A 278 -6.88 22.37 -1.96
C LEU A 278 -7.60 22.88 -3.23
N LEU A 279 -7.23 22.33 -4.38
CA LEU A 279 -8.04 22.50 -5.60
C LEU A 279 -9.19 21.50 -5.47
N TYR A 280 -10.41 22.01 -5.32
CA TYR A 280 -11.61 21.20 -5.41
C TYR A 280 -11.76 20.70 -6.84
N THR A 281 -11.53 19.40 -7.07
CA THR A 281 -11.99 18.72 -8.26
C THR A 281 -13.20 17.88 -7.87
N SER A 282 -14.25 17.90 -8.68
CA SER A 282 -15.54 17.26 -8.39
C SER A 282 -15.55 15.73 -8.59
N ASP A 283 -14.38 15.07 -8.60
CA ASP A 283 -14.23 13.63 -8.88
C ASP A 283 -13.92 12.81 -7.62
N ALA A 284 -14.43 11.58 -7.60
CA ALA A 284 -14.29 10.59 -6.52
C ALA A 284 -12.82 10.27 -6.11
N ALA A 285 -11.82 10.75 -6.85
CA ALA A 285 -10.41 10.71 -6.50
C ALA A 285 -10.06 11.56 -5.25
N ASP A 286 -10.91 12.52 -4.87
CA ASP A 286 -10.70 13.39 -3.71
C ASP A 286 -10.73 12.64 -2.37
N ASP A 287 -11.42 11.51 -2.27
CA ASP A 287 -11.49 10.72 -1.03
C ASP A 287 -10.18 9.98 -0.70
N LEU A 288 -9.30 9.76 -1.68
CA LEU A 288 -8.00 9.11 -1.44
C LEU A 288 -6.92 10.09 -0.93
N THR A 289 -7.15 11.39 -1.06
CA THR A 289 -6.20 12.45 -0.68
C THR A 289 -6.55 13.17 0.63
N ARG A 290 -7.77 12.95 1.17
CA ARG A 290 -8.24 13.53 2.44
C ARG A 290 -7.88 12.75 3.66
#